data_28e9208a62d2ba481a6662a91b51611e
#
_entry.id   28e9208a62d2ba481a6662a91b51611e
#
_cell.length_a   1.000
_cell.length_b   1.000
_cell.length_c   1.000
_cell.angle_alpha   90.00
_cell.angle_beta   90.00
_cell.angle_gamma   90.00
#
_symmetry.space_group_name_H-M   'P 1'
#
loop_
_entity.id
_entity.type
_entity.pdbx_description
1 polymer ?
#
loop_
_entity_poly.entity_id
_entity_poly.type
_entity_poly.pdbx_seq_one_letter_code
_entity_poly.pdbx_strand_id
1 'polypeptide(L)'
;MGNAFTIHPSIEAGSKPAAPGFAGGKLTCKCPTDKVEVTIGAQTAHNHACGCSKCWKPAGALFSQVAVVSRDKVQVTAHPEKLKVVDASATIQRHACTGCGVHMFGRIENKAHPFYGLDFVHTELSDSSGWSPPEFAAFVSSIIE
;
A
#
# COMPACT_ATOMS: atom_id res chain seq x y z
N MET A 1 23.64 4.31 -17.93
CA MET A 1 23.59 4.39 -16.48
C MET A 1 22.18 4.73 -16.00
N GLY A 2 21.71 3.99 -15.03
CA GLY A 2 20.38 4.22 -14.48
C GLY A 2 20.32 5.43 -13.55
N ASN A 3 19.19 6.07 -13.52
CA ASN A 3 18.90 7.09 -12.53
C ASN A 3 18.72 6.46 -11.15
N ALA A 4 19.11 7.19 -10.11
CA ALA A 4 18.89 6.76 -8.74
C ALA A 4 17.40 6.76 -8.37
N PHE A 5 16.58 7.51 -9.11
CA PHE A 5 15.16 7.68 -8.82
C PHE A 5 14.30 7.20 -9.97
N THR A 6 13.18 6.61 -9.63
CA THR A 6 12.11 6.21 -10.55
C THR A 6 10.79 6.76 -10.04
N ILE A 7 9.78 6.81 -10.89
CA ILE A 7 8.42 7.12 -10.44
C ILE A 7 7.97 6.03 -9.47
N HIS A 8 8.00 4.80 -9.92
CA HIS A 8 7.75 3.61 -9.10
C HIS A 8 8.10 2.37 -9.93
N PRO A 9 8.79 1.37 -9.37
CA PRO A 9 9.20 0.20 -10.16
C PRO A 9 8.07 -0.52 -10.88
N SER A 10 6.93 -0.71 -10.24
CA SER A 10 5.80 -1.41 -10.88
C SER A 10 5.14 -0.60 -11.99
N ILE A 11 5.22 0.73 -11.94
CA ILE A 11 4.68 1.59 -13.00
C ILE A 11 5.61 1.58 -14.20
N GLU A 12 6.91 1.68 -13.97
CA GLU A 12 7.91 1.71 -15.05
C GLU A 12 8.08 0.35 -15.73
N ALA A 13 7.81 -0.72 -15.02
CA ALA A 13 7.80 -2.07 -15.61
C ALA A 13 6.59 -2.32 -16.52
N GLY A 14 5.63 -1.41 -16.52
CA GLY A 14 4.38 -1.54 -17.27
C GLY A 14 3.25 -2.10 -16.41
N SER A 15 2.13 -1.40 -16.40
CA SER A 15 0.95 -1.87 -15.66
C SER A 15 0.30 -3.05 -16.38
N LYS A 16 -0.23 -3.98 -15.60
CA LYS A 16 -1.01 -5.10 -16.12
C LYS A 16 -2.48 -4.90 -15.78
N PRO A 17 -3.41 -5.28 -16.67
CA PRO A 17 -4.82 -5.18 -16.35
C PRO A 17 -5.20 -6.08 -15.18
N ALA A 18 -6.28 -5.71 -14.48
CA ALA A 18 -6.83 -6.54 -13.42
C ALA A 18 -7.27 -7.90 -13.99
N ALA A 19 -7.03 -8.97 -13.23
CA ALA A 19 -7.51 -10.28 -13.63
C ALA A 19 -9.02 -10.39 -13.41
N PRO A 20 -9.79 -10.87 -14.39
CA PRO A 20 -11.23 -11.08 -14.21
C PRO A 20 -11.51 -12.03 -13.03
N GLY A 21 -12.45 -11.66 -12.16
CA GLY A 21 -12.81 -12.45 -11.01
C GLY A 21 -11.78 -12.50 -9.90
N PHE A 22 -10.77 -11.64 -9.91
CA PHE A 22 -9.75 -11.59 -8.88
C PHE A 22 -10.39 -11.22 -7.52
N ALA A 23 -10.20 -12.09 -6.53
CA ALA A 23 -10.88 -11.98 -5.24
C ALA A 23 -9.93 -11.59 -4.10
N GLY A 24 -8.77 -11.05 -4.41
CA GLY A 24 -7.80 -10.63 -3.40
C GLY A 24 -6.59 -11.54 -3.33
N GLY A 25 -5.80 -11.36 -2.29
CA GLY A 25 -4.56 -12.10 -2.09
C GLY A 25 -3.90 -11.71 -0.78
N LYS A 26 -2.63 -12.01 -0.65
CA LYS A 26 -1.85 -11.74 0.55
C LYS A 26 -0.76 -10.72 0.28
N LEU A 27 -0.60 -9.78 1.22
CA LEU A 27 0.53 -8.86 1.25
C LEU A 27 1.50 -9.34 2.33
N THR A 28 2.79 -9.29 2.04
CA THR A 28 3.83 -9.64 3.02
C THR A 28 4.84 -8.51 3.13
N CYS A 29 5.42 -8.36 4.33
CA CYS A 29 6.50 -7.41 4.52
C CYS A 29 7.80 -7.95 3.88
N LYS A 30 8.86 -7.16 3.96
CA LYS A 30 10.15 -7.49 3.32
C LYS A 30 11.17 -8.13 4.26
N CYS A 31 10.76 -8.52 5.46
CA CYS A 31 11.63 -9.25 6.36
C CYS A 31 12.05 -10.60 5.75
N PRO A 32 13.27 -11.08 6.00
CA PRO A 32 13.70 -12.39 5.47
C PRO A 32 12.98 -13.57 6.12
N THR A 33 12.56 -13.41 7.38
CA THR A 33 11.85 -14.44 8.14
C THR A 33 10.73 -13.79 8.96
N ASP A 34 9.81 -14.59 9.44
CA ASP A 34 8.70 -14.13 10.30
C ASP A 34 7.98 -12.92 9.73
N LYS A 35 7.61 -13.02 8.47
CA LYS A 35 6.96 -11.92 7.75
C LYS A 35 5.57 -11.62 8.29
N VAL A 36 5.27 -10.33 8.44
CA VAL A 36 3.88 -9.90 8.63
C VAL A 36 3.11 -10.27 7.37
N GLU A 37 1.96 -10.89 7.55
CA GLU A 37 1.08 -11.26 6.45
C GLU A 37 -0.27 -10.59 6.66
N VAL A 38 -0.76 -9.95 5.61
CA VAL A 38 -2.09 -9.33 5.60
C VAL A 38 -2.87 -9.92 4.45
N THR A 39 -4.00 -10.52 4.75
CA THR A 39 -4.88 -11.12 3.74
C THR A 39 -5.95 -10.11 3.35
N ILE A 40 -6.08 -9.90 2.04
CA ILE A 40 -7.08 -9.01 1.45
C ILE A 40 -8.12 -9.91 0.76
N GLY A 41 -9.36 -9.84 1.20
CA GLY A 41 -10.43 -10.70 0.72
C GLY A 41 -11.27 -10.13 -0.43
N ALA A 42 -10.73 -9.18 -1.19
CA ALA A 42 -11.43 -8.57 -2.32
C ALA A 42 -10.44 -7.91 -3.28
N GLN A 43 -10.89 -7.61 -4.49
CA GLN A 43 -10.14 -6.77 -5.42
C GLN A 43 -10.05 -5.34 -4.86
N THR A 44 -8.93 -4.68 -5.10
CA THR A 44 -8.73 -3.28 -4.73
C THR A 44 -9.34 -2.34 -5.78
N ALA A 45 -9.54 -1.09 -5.37
CA ALA A 45 -10.03 -0.03 -6.23
C ALA A 45 -9.16 1.22 -6.10
N HIS A 46 -9.30 2.17 -7.00
CA HIS A 46 -8.63 3.47 -6.95
C HIS A 46 -7.12 3.37 -6.74
N ASN A 47 -6.48 2.38 -7.35
CA ASN A 47 -5.04 2.24 -7.30
C ASN A 47 -4.41 3.45 -8.00
N HIS A 48 -3.44 4.08 -7.36
CA HIS A 48 -2.87 5.33 -7.88
C HIS A 48 -1.41 5.49 -7.44
N ALA A 49 -0.69 6.32 -8.18
CA ALA A 49 0.62 6.80 -7.77
C ALA A 49 0.41 7.99 -6.84
N CYS A 50 0.94 7.92 -5.62
CA CYS A 50 0.77 8.95 -4.61
C CYS A 50 2.10 9.61 -4.30
N GLY A 51 2.17 10.93 -4.47
CA GLY A 51 3.36 11.73 -4.16
C GLY A 51 3.44 12.19 -2.70
N CYS A 52 2.52 11.76 -1.84
CA CYS A 52 2.49 12.14 -0.45
C CYS A 52 3.76 11.68 0.29
N SER A 53 4.37 12.59 1.06
CA SER A 53 5.60 12.29 1.79
C SER A 53 5.40 11.28 2.93
N LYS A 54 4.17 11.08 3.38
CA LYS A 54 3.86 10.14 4.46
C LYS A 54 3.62 8.72 4.00
N CYS A 55 3.38 8.50 2.71
CA CYS A 55 3.16 7.16 2.17
C CYS A 55 4.50 6.43 2.00
N TRP A 56 4.49 5.14 2.32
CA TRP A 56 5.65 4.30 2.10
C TRP A 56 5.98 4.20 0.61
N LYS A 57 7.27 4.23 0.30
CA LYS A 57 7.79 4.10 -1.06
C LYS A 57 8.92 3.10 -1.09
N PRO A 58 9.04 2.30 -2.15
CA PRO A 58 10.25 1.50 -2.34
C PRO A 58 11.47 2.40 -2.49
N ALA A 59 12.65 1.87 -2.21
CA ALA A 59 13.88 2.63 -2.31
C ALA A 59 14.04 3.23 -3.72
N GLY A 60 14.33 4.53 -3.79
CA GLY A 60 14.53 5.25 -5.04
C GLY A 60 13.25 5.70 -5.75
N ALA A 61 12.08 5.33 -5.27
CA ALA A 61 10.82 5.74 -5.90
C ALA A 61 10.41 7.15 -5.44
N LEU A 62 9.91 7.94 -6.36
CA LEU A 62 9.35 9.27 -6.09
C LEU A 62 7.90 9.20 -5.65
N PHE A 63 7.18 8.16 -6.06
CA PHE A 63 5.78 7.94 -5.71
C PHE A 63 5.63 6.63 -4.95
N SER A 64 4.61 6.56 -4.09
CA SER A 64 4.07 5.27 -3.63
C SER A 64 3.01 4.81 -4.61
N GLN A 65 2.68 3.53 -4.58
CA GLN A 65 1.53 2.97 -5.28
C GLN A 65 0.53 2.52 -4.22
N VAL A 66 -0.65 3.13 -4.19
CA VAL A 66 -1.64 2.93 -3.13
C VAL A 66 -2.98 2.60 -3.74
N ALA A 67 -3.61 1.57 -3.24
CA ALA A 67 -4.97 1.18 -3.60
C ALA A 67 -5.85 1.17 -2.36
N VAL A 68 -7.16 1.16 -2.54
CA VAL A 68 -8.11 1.11 -1.44
C VAL A 68 -8.93 -0.18 -1.49
N VAL A 69 -9.34 -0.65 -0.31
CA VAL A 69 -10.21 -1.80 -0.15
C VAL A 69 -11.01 -1.61 1.13
N SER A 70 -12.17 -2.23 1.22
CA SER A 70 -12.99 -2.18 2.44
C SER A 70 -12.22 -2.76 3.63
N ARG A 71 -12.26 -2.06 4.78
CA ARG A 71 -11.49 -2.47 5.96
C ARG A 71 -11.90 -3.84 6.50
N ASP A 72 -13.13 -4.25 6.31
CA ASP A 72 -13.61 -5.56 6.76
C ASP A 72 -13.09 -6.71 5.88
N LYS A 73 -12.42 -6.40 4.77
CA LYS A 73 -11.73 -7.37 3.91
C LYS A 73 -10.23 -7.48 4.21
N VAL A 74 -9.72 -6.72 5.19
CA VAL A 74 -8.30 -6.70 5.54
C VAL A 74 -8.11 -7.39 6.88
N GLN A 75 -7.30 -8.44 6.89
CA GLN A 75 -7.00 -9.20 8.11
C GLN A 75 -5.51 -9.46 8.22
N VAL A 76 -4.93 -9.21 9.39
CA VAL A 76 -3.55 -9.59 9.68
C VAL A 76 -3.55 -11.07 10.03
N THR A 77 -2.90 -11.87 9.20
CA THR A 77 -2.91 -13.34 9.31
C THR A 77 -1.61 -13.94 9.81
N ALA A 78 -0.53 -13.14 9.93
CA ALA A 78 0.72 -13.60 10.53
C ALA A 78 1.48 -12.44 11.14
N HIS A 79 2.09 -12.67 12.29
CA HIS A 79 2.99 -11.77 13.01
C HIS A 79 2.44 -10.36 13.28
N PRO A 80 1.21 -10.23 13.81
CA PRO A 80 0.63 -8.91 14.10
C PRO A 80 1.41 -8.15 15.17
N GLU A 81 2.18 -8.83 16.00
CA GLU A 81 3.01 -8.21 17.05
C GLU A 81 4.11 -7.31 16.48
N LYS A 82 4.46 -7.49 15.19
CA LYS A 82 5.47 -6.66 14.52
C LYS A 82 4.92 -5.35 13.98
N LEU A 83 3.60 -5.16 13.99
CA LEU A 83 2.98 -3.95 13.47
C LEU A 83 2.96 -2.84 14.53
N LYS A 84 3.23 -1.62 14.06
CA LYS A 84 3.16 -0.42 14.89
C LYS A 84 2.58 0.72 14.05
N VAL A 85 1.71 1.54 14.65
CA VAL A 85 1.22 2.76 14.02
C VAL A 85 2.35 3.77 13.95
N VAL A 86 2.63 4.28 12.74
CA VAL A 86 3.73 5.20 12.49
C VAL A 86 3.50 6.54 13.16
N ASP A 87 2.30 7.08 13.04
CA ASP A 87 1.92 8.37 13.63
C ASP A 87 0.45 8.33 14.03
N ALA A 88 0.21 8.20 15.32
CA ALA A 88 -1.14 8.10 15.86
C ALA A 88 -1.95 9.39 15.70
N SER A 89 -1.30 10.53 15.45
CA SER A 89 -1.97 11.81 15.22
C SER A 89 -2.35 12.03 13.74
N ALA A 90 -1.86 11.20 12.83
CA ALA A 90 -2.17 11.35 11.42
C ALA A 90 -3.60 10.89 11.11
N THR A 91 -4.21 11.50 10.09
CA THR A 91 -5.54 11.11 9.62
C THR A 91 -5.58 9.65 9.19
N ILE A 92 -4.56 9.21 8.48
CA ILE A 92 -4.41 7.80 8.10
C ILE A 92 -3.45 7.14 9.07
N GLN A 93 -3.94 6.17 9.81
CA GLN A 93 -3.14 5.37 10.76
C GLN A 93 -2.41 4.29 9.98
N ARG A 94 -1.15 4.52 9.67
CA ARG A 94 -0.33 3.59 8.91
C ARG A 94 0.31 2.57 9.85
N HIS A 95 0.06 1.30 9.57
CA HIS A 95 0.57 0.18 10.35
C HIS A 95 1.78 -0.39 9.65
N ALA A 96 2.96 -0.18 10.23
CA ALA A 96 4.24 -0.54 9.65
C ALA A 96 4.85 -1.75 10.36
N CYS A 97 5.57 -2.57 9.60
CA CYS A 97 6.38 -3.63 10.16
C CYS A 97 7.59 -3.02 10.87
N THR A 98 7.78 -3.34 12.15
CA THR A 98 8.90 -2.82 12.93
C THR A 98 10.24 -3.43 12.51
N GLY A 99 10.23 -4.58 11.80
CA GLY A 99 11.44 -5.21 11.33
C GLY A 99 12.02 -4.61 10.05
N CYS A 100 11.17 -4.23 9.10
CA CYS A 100 11.64 -3.74 7.79
C CYS A 100 11.07 -2.36 7.41
N GLY A 101 10.15 -1.81 8.17
CA GLY A 101 9.61 -0.47 7.95
C GLY A 101 8.53 -0.37 6.88
N VAL A 102 8.16 -1.47 6.23
CA VAL A 102 7.12 -1.46 5.20
C VAL A 102 5.75 -1.19 5.84
N HIS A 103 4.97 -0.30 5.21
CA HIS A 103 3.59 -0.06 5.65
C HIS A 103 2.69 -1.18 5.09
N MET A 104 2.06 -1.92 5.97
CA MET A 104 1.22 -3.05 5.56
C MET A 104 -0.19 -2.60 5.19
N PHE A 105 -0.73 -1.62 5.89
CA PHE A 105 -1.99 -0.97 5.53
C PHE A 105 -2.13 0.35 6.27
N GLY A 106 -2.97 1.23 5.74
CA GLY A 106 -3.35 2.48 6.39
C GLY A 106 -4.85 2.50 6.63
N ARG A 107 -5.28 3.03 7.78
CA ARG A 107 -6.69 2.98 8.19
C ARG A 107 -7.12 4.31 8.76
N ILE A 108 -8.32 4.76 8.40
CA ILE A 108 -8.91 5.97 8.95
C ILE A 108 -9.83 5.57 10.10
N GLU A 109 -9.48 6.00 11.30
CA GLU A 109 -10.26 5.70 12.51
C GLU A 109 -11.31 6.78 12.82
N ASN A 110 -11.22 7.96 12.23
CA ASN A 110 -12.19 9.01 12.40
C ASN A 110 -13.47 8.69 11.64
N LYS A 111 -14.53 8.39 12.38
CA LYS A 111 -15.83 8.00 11.79
C LYS A 111 -16.48 9.10 10.98
N ALA A 112 -16.10 10.36 11.20
CA ALA A 112 -16.64 11.50 10.44
C ALA A 112 -15.92 11.71 9.09
N HIS A 113 -14.80 11.02 8.85
CA HIS A 113 -14.06 11.15 7.60
C HIS A 113 -14.80 10.47 6.45
N PRO A 114 -14.84 11.10 5.24
CA PRO A 114 -15.56 10.50 4.11
C PRO A 114 -15.01 9.15 3.66
N PHE A 115 -13.75 8.85 3.95
CA PHE A 115 -13.13 7.56 3.60
C PHE A 115 -13.08 6.57 4.77
N TYR A 116 -13.79 6.86 5.85
CA TYR A 116 -13.90 5.88 6.93
C TYR A 116 -14.49 4.57 6.40
N GLY A 117 -13.92 3.47 6.82
CA GLY A 117 -14.34 2.16 6.34
C GLY A 117 -13.47 1.60 5.22
N LEU A 118 -12.53 2.39 4.70
CA LEU A 118 -11.57 1.95 3.69
C LEU A 118 -10.18 1.82 4.29
N ASP A 119 -9.44 0.81 3.84
CA ASP A 119 -8.02 0.68 4.11
C ASP A 119 -7.22 0.99 2.85
N PHE A 120 -6.03 1.54 3.06
CA PHE A 120 -5.08 1.90 2.00
C PHE A 120 -3.96 0.88 2.01
N VAL A 121 -3.71 0.25 0.87
CA VAL A 121 -2.77 -0.87 0.77
C VAL A 121 -1.83 -0.70 -0.42
N HIS A 122 -0.66 -1.36 -0.32
CA HIS A 122 0.34 -1.40 -1.38
C HIS A 122 0.31 -2.79 -2.01
N THR A 123 -0.39 -2.93 -3.13
CA THR A 123 -0.57 -4.24 -3.77
C THR A 123 0.73 -4.85 -4.30
N GLU A 124 1.77 -4.04 -4.47
CA GLU A 124 3.10 -4.51 -4.85
C GLU A 124 3.73 -5.47 -3.83
N LEU A 125 3.23 -5.49 -2.59
CA LEU A 125 3.70 -6.40 -1.55
C LEU A 125 3.11 -7.81 -1.70
N SER A 126 2.27 -8.03 -2.70
CA SER A 126 1.65 -9.32 -2.99
C SER A 126 2.41 -10.05 -4.09
N ASP A 127 2.47 -11.37 -3.99
CA ASP A 127 2.97 -12.25 -5.07
C ASP A 127 1.92 -12.47 -6.16
N SER A 128 0.67 -12.09 -5.91
CA SER A 128 -0.40 -12.22 -6.90
C SER A 128 -0.33 -11.10 -7.93
N SER A 129 -0.73 -11.38 -9.16
CA SER A 129 -0.64 -10.43 -10.27
C SER A 129 -1.98 -9.93 -10.79
N GLY A 130 -3.08 -10.27 -10.10
CA GLY A 130 -4.43 -9.92 -10.57
C GLY A 130 -4.99 -8.60 -10.05
N TRP A 131 -4.22 -7.85 -9.28
CA TRP A 131 -4.66 -6.59 -8.67
C TRP A 131 -4.98 -5.52 -9.72
N SER A 132 -5.88 -4.59 -9.36
CA SER A 132 -6.18 -3.44 -10.22
C SER A 132 -4.93 -2.59 -10.47
N PRO A 133 -4.72 -2.11 -11.71
CA PRO A 133 -3.54 -1.30 -12.03
C PRO A 133 -3.71 0.14 -11.54
N PRO A 134 -2.59 0.91 -11.44
CA PRO A 134 -2.68 2.34 -11.15
C PRO A 134 -3.48 3.09 -12.22
N GLU A 135 -4.35 3.99 -11.77
CA GLU A 135 -5.29 4.72 -12.64
C GLU A 135 -4.98 6.21 -12.74
N PHE A 136 -4.37 6.79 -11.71
CA PHE A 136 -4.12 8.24 -11.65
C PHE A 136 -2.98 8.54 -10.69
N ALA A 137 -2.58 9.83 -10.62
CA ALA A 137 -1.58 10.32 -9.67
C ALA A 137 -2.21 11.34 -8.72
N ALA A 138 -1.78 11.34 -7.46
CA ALA A 138 -2.28 12.24 -6.42
C ALA A 138 -1.11 12.84 -5.63
N PHE A 139 -1.33 14.01 -5.04
CA PHE A 139 -0.36 14.73 -4.20
C PHE A 139 0.98 14.93 -4.90
N VAL A 140 0.94 15.30 -6.18
CA VAL A 140 2.13 15.43 -7.03
C VAL A 140 3.02 16.59 -6.57
N SER A 141 2.42 17.64 -6.02
CA SER A 141 3.14 18.81 -5.53
C SER A 141 4.11 18.52 -4.40
N SER A 142 3.90 17.44 -3.66
CA SER A 142 4.79 17.05 -2.56
C SER A 142 6.16 16.56 -3.01
N ILE A 143 6.33 16.31 -4.29
CA ILE A 143 7.59 15.78 -4.85
C ILE A 143 8.59 16.88 -5.14
N ILE A 144 8.13 18.07 -5.46
CA ILE A 144 8.96 19.16 -5.93
C ILE A 144 9.36 20.16 -4.85
N GLU A 145 9.11 19.86 -3.61
CA GLU A 145 9.50 20.67 -2.46
C GLU A 145 10.88 20.30 -1.94
#